data_16b3f19d5b653bc663df63e9de72fa51
#
_entry.id   16b3f19d5b653bc663df63e9de72fa51
#
_cell.length_a   1.000
_cell.length_b   1.000
_cell.length_c   1.000
_cell.angle_alpha   90.00
_cell.angle_beta   90.00
_cell.angle_gamma   90.00
#
_symmetry.space_group_name_H-M   'P 1'
#
loop_
_entity.id
_entity.type
_entity.pdbx_description
1 polymer ?
#
loop_
_entity_poly.entity_id
_entity_poly.type
_entity_poly.pdbx_seq_one_letter_code
_entity_poly.pdbx_strand_id
1 'polypeptide(L)'
;IAGQYVVFENNQVKRNYYYQYQPWKVIQKNDYKGDLALATLRILKKMIKSLNGRQVVIPLSAGYDSRLIASGLKHLGYKNVKCYSYGTKGNFEAKIAKIIADKLGYEFKFIPLTFGEERKFYKSQDFKNYLHFADSCVAMPHFQSLSTIPRLKHWIDKDAIFINGNSGDFISGGHINSLMQRDNSALSENNRLSIILKQIISKHFSLWGYLKTERNLEGIKSQLLDNMPTQITTADKDHGLYEYSEFVNRQSKYVINGQRSYEFYGYEWRLPLWDDEYLHFWQQVPLELKTNQKLYINMLKSEDWAGVWGDDIPINKKTIRPLWVIPLRFIAKILFAFFGKKRWHQFEAGVFYYFMDVTKMICIKGYFTVIKDVFKGPRNHVSWQVEDYIKSKR
;
A
#
# COMPACT_ATOMS: atom_id res chain seq x y z
N ILE A 1 16.29 0.39 -11.41
CA ILE A 1 15.48 1.21 -10.46
C ILE A 1 14.31 1.79 -11.23
N ALA A 2 13.20 2.10 -10.55
CA ALA A 2 12.07 2.78 -11.15
C ALA A 2 12.50 4.10 -11.82
N GLY A 3 11.97 4.37 -13.03
CA GLY A 3 12.32 5.55 -13.81
C GLY A 3 13.62 5.45 -14.60
N GLN A 4 14.27 4.27 -14.62
CA GLN A 4 15.48 4.03 -15.43
C GLN A 4 15.17 3.19 -16.66
N TYR A 5 15.96 3.41 -17.71
CA TYR A 5 16.15 2.45 -18.80
C TYR A 5 17.63 2.07 -18.91
N VAL A 6 17.88 0.91 -19.48
CA VAL A 6 19.22 0.35 -19.61
C VAL A 6 19.52 0.14 -21.07
N VAL A 7 20.67 0.64 -21.49
CA VAL A 7 21.22 0.39 -22.83
C VAL A 7 22.40 -0.57 -22.68
N PHE A 8 22.37 -1.68 -23.39
CA PHE A 8 23.47 -2.61 -23.49
C PHE A 8 24.09 -2.48 -24.89
N GLU A 9 25.29 -1.97 -24.95
CA GLU A 9 26.00 -1.72 -26.19
C GLU A 9 27.51 -1.93 -26.00
N ASN A 10 28.20 -2.58 -26.96
CA ASN A 10 29.64 -2.82 -26.92
C ASN A 10 30.13 -3.43 -25.59
N ASN A 11 29.45 -4.43 -25.07
CA ASN A 11 29.72 -5.06 -23.77
C ASN A 11 29.66 -4.11 -22.56
N GLN A 12 29.08 -2.93 -22.72
CA GLN A 12 28.89 -1.96 -21.66
C GLN A 12 27.41 -1.79 -21.31
N VAL A 13 27.14 -1.60 -20.02
CA VAL A 13 25.80 -1.32 -19.51
C VAL A 13 25.71 0.16 -19.12
N LYS A 14 24.88 0.92 -19.85
CA LYS A 14 24.59 2.31 -19.52
C LYS A 14 23.19 2.39 -18.90
N ARG A 15 23.09 3.05 -17.75
CA ARG A 15 21.81 3.29 -17.04
C ARG A 15 21.48 4.76 -17.09
N ASN A 16 20.29 5.09 -17.59
CA ASN A 16 19.83 6.45 -17.71
C ASN A 16 18.47 6.60 -17.06
N TYR A 17 18.18 7.79 -16.51
CA TYR A 17 16.86 8.11 -15.98
C TYR A 17 16.02 8.79 -17.07
N TYR A 18 14.80 8.31 -17.30
CA TYR A 18 13.76 9.06 -18.01
C TYR A 18 12.84 9.79 -17.02
N TYR A 19 12.78 9.32 -15.77
CA TYR A 19 12.07 9.95 -14.69
C TYR A 19 12.75 9.68 -13.34
N GLN A 20 12.81 10.70 -12.49
CA GLN A 20 13.27 10.57 -11.11
C GLN A 20 12.31 11.29 -10.17
N TYR A 21 11.70 10.56 -9.24
CA TYR A 21 10.87 11.15 -8.20
C TYR A 21 11.71 11.98 -7.26
N GLN A 22 11.42 13.27 -7.13
CA GLN A 22 12.25 14.23 -6.40
C GLN A 22 11.40 15.03 -5.40
N PRO A 23 10.89 14.42 -4.31
CA PRO A 23 9.96 15.07 -3.38
C PRO A 23 10.58 16.20 -2.53
N TRP A 24 11.82 16.54 -2.77
CA TRP A 24 12.52 17.69 -2.21
C TRP A 24 12.50 18.95 -3.10
N LYS A 25 11.87 18.89 -4.27
CA LYS A 25 11.72 20.02 -5.19
C LYS A 25 10.50 20.87 -4.84
N VAL A 26 10.46 21.38 -3.62
CA VAL A 26 9.36 22.24 -3.16
C VAL A 26 9.31 23.53 -3.96
N ILE A 27 8.13 23.92 -4.42
CA ILE A 27 7.84 25.18 -5.10
C ILE A 27 6.75 25.89 -4.33
N GLN A 28 7.00 27.13 -3.92
CA GLN A 28 5.97 27.93 -3.22
C GLN A 28 4.80 28.26 -4.16
N LYS A 29 3.59 28.02 -3.68
CA LYS A 29 2.34 28.25 -4.40
C LYS A 29 1.34 28.98 -3.49
N ASN A 30 0.49 29.79 -4.10
CA ASN A 30 -0.55 30.54 -3.37
C ASN A 30 -1.73 29.64 -2.97
N ASP A 31 -2.09 28.65 -3.81
CA ASP A 31 -3.22 27.76 -3.56
C ASP A 31 -2.90 26.31 -3.92
N TYR A 32 -2.20 25.61 -3.02
CA TYR A 32 -1.96 24.18 -3.18
C TYR A 32 -3.25 23.33 -3.20
N LYS A 33 -4.28 23.75 -2.48
CA LYS A 33 -5.51 22.96 -2.37
C LYS A 33 -6.31 23.00 -3.68
N GLY A 34 -6.52 24.20 -4.24
CA GLY A 34 -7.17 24.34 -5.54
C GLY A 34 -6.39 23.67 -6.66
N ASP A 35 -5.06 23.82 -6.68
CA ASP A 35 -4.20 23.14 -7.66
C ASP A 35 -4.32 21.62 -7.58
N LEU A 36 -4.39 21.05 -6.35
CA LEU A 36 -4.58 19.62 -6.14
C LEU A 36 -5.94 19.14 -6.65
N ALA A 37 -7.01 19.88 -6.36
CA ALA A 37 -8.35 19.57 -6.84
C ALA A 37 -8.40 19.57 -8.37
N LEU A 38 -7.85 20.59 -9.01
CA LEU A 38 -7.78 20.70 -10.47
C LEU A 38 -6.93 19.59 -11.10
N ALA A 39 -5.75 19.28 -10.55
CA ALA A 39 -4.91 18.18 -11.02
C ALA A 39 -5.65 16.84 -10.91
N THR A 40 -6.31 16.59 -9.77
CA THR A 40 -7.09 15.37 -9.57
C THR A 40 -8.21 15.23 -10.61
N LEU A 41 -8.96 16.29 -10.87
CA LEU A 41 -10.02 16.27 -11.89
C LEU A 41 -9.48 16.06 -13.30
N ARG A 42 -8.33 16.68 -13.67
CA ARG A 42 -7.69 16.44 -14.98
C ARG A 42 -7.31 14.98 -15.16
N ILE A 43 -6.69 14.38 -14.14
CA ILE A 43 -6.27 12.98 -14.17
C ILE A 43 -7.47 12.05 -14.28
N LEU A 44 -8.53 12.28 -13.52
CA LEU A 44 -9.76 11.49 -13.60
C LEU A 44 -10.43 11.64 -14.97
N LYS A 45 -10.48 12.86 -15.56
CA LYS A 45 -10.99 13.06 -16.93
C LYS A 45 -10.15 12.33 -17.98
N LYS A 46 -8.81 12.37 -17.86
CA LYS A 46 -7.88 11.61 -18.72
C LYS A 46 -8.14 10.11 -18.61
N MET A 47 -8.29 9.60 -17.40
CA MET A 47 -8.63 8.21 -17.12
C MET A 47 -9.97 7.84 -17.77
N ILE A 48 -11.04 8.62 -17.54
CA ILE A 48 -12.38 8.37 -18.10
C ILE A 48 -12.32 8.23 -19.64
N LYS A 49 -11.55 9.09 -20.32
CA LYS A 49 -11.36 8.97 -21.77
C LYS A 49 -10.78 7.61 -22.17
N SER A 50 -9.86 7.06 -21.35
CA SER A 50 -9.24 5.75 -21.63
C SER A 50 -10.17 4.54 -21.37
N LEU A 51 -11.29 4.76 -20.71
CA LEU A 51 -12.25 3.69 -20.40
C LEU A 51 -13.14 3.32 -21.60
N ASN A 52 -13.35 4.23 -22.54
CA ASN A 52 -14.22 4.02 -23.71
C ASN A 52 -15.62 3.49 -23.35
N GLY A 53 -16.23 3.99 -22.27
CA GLY A 53 -17.56 3.58 -21.80
C GLY A 53 -17.62 2.23 -21.08
N ARG A 54 -16.52 1.49 -20.99
CA ARG A 54 -16.45 0.16 -20.34
C ARG A 54 -16.76 0.23 -18.85
N GLN A 55 -17.23 -0.87 -18.30
CA GLN A 55 -17.53 -1.00 -16.88
C GLN A 55 -16.27 -0.79 -16.03
N VAL A 56 -16.41 0.03 -15.00
CA VAL A 56 -15.39 0.24 -13.97
C VAL A 56 -15.71 -0.61 -12.74
N VAL A 57 -14.70 -1.27 -12.18
CA VAL A 57 -14.80 -2.05 -10.94
C VAL A 57 -13.84 -1.48 -9.91
N ILE A 58 -14.37 -1.01 -8.79
CA ILE A 58 -13.58 -0.39 -7.72
C ILE A 58 -13.54 -1.28 -6.48
N PRO A 59 -12.36 -1.73 -6.02
CA PRO A 59 -12.20 -2.32 -4.69
C PRO A 59 -12.34 -1.22 -3.63
N LEU A 60 -13.58 -0.97 -3.21
CA LEU A 60 -13.93 0.14 -2.32
C LEU A 60 -13.69 -0.24 -0.85
N SER A 61 -13.02 0.65 -0.12
CA SER A 61 -12.77 0.55 1.32
C SER A 61 -13.32 1.77 2.07
N ALA A 62 -13.15 1.81 3.37
CA ALA A 62 -13.44 3.00 4.17
C ALA A 62 -12.40 4.11 4.01
N GLY A 63 -11.27 3.85 3.34
CA GLY A 63 -10.15 4.79 3.20
C GLY A 63 -10.42 5.95 2.27
N TYR A 64 -9.44 6.85 2.15
CA TYR A 64 -9.51 8.05 1.31
C TYR A 64 -9.42 7.72 -0.19
N ASP A 65 -8.47 6.89 -0.59
CA ASP A 65 -8.04 6.75 -1.99
C ASP A 65 -9.10 6.12 -2.89
N SER A 66 -9.64 4.97 -2.48
CA SER A 66 -10.73 4.32 -3.25
C SER A 66 -12.03 5.12 -3.23
N ARG A 67 -12.30 5.85 -2.14
CA ARG A 67 -13.42 6.78 -2.01
C ARG A 67 -13.26 7.98 -2.95
N LEU A 68 -12.04 8.54 -3.06
CA LEU A 68 -11.74 9.61 -4.02
C LEU A 68 -12.05 9.19 -5.45
N ILE A 69 -11.61 7.99 -5.85
CA ILE A 69 -11.88 7.48 -7.20
C ILE A 69 -13.38 7.32 -7.42
N ALA A 70 -14.10 6.69 -6.51
CA ALA A 70 -15.53 6.46 -6.63
C ALA A 70 -16.33 7.76 -6.68
N SER A 71 -16.04 8.72 -5.77
CA SER A 71 -16.71 10.02 -5.71
C SER A 71 -16.35 10.92 -6.88
N GLY A 72 -15.09 10.91 -7.32
CA GLY A 72 -14.64 11.69 -8.47
C GLY A 72 -15.26 11.21 -9.79
N LEU A 73 -15.39 9.90 -10.00
CA LEU A 73 -16.13 9.34 -11.15
C LEU A 73 -17.61 9.77 -11.13
N LYS A 74 -18.24 9.74 -9.97
CA LYS A 74 -19.63 10.20 -9.80
C LYS A 74 -19.76 11.69 -10.11
N HIS A 75 -18.86 12.51 -9.56
CA HIS A 75 -18.82 13.96 -9.80
C HIS A 75 -18.65 14.29 -11.28
N LEU A 76 -17.85 13.50 -12.01
CA LEU A 76 -17.64 13.66 -13.45
C LEU A 76 -18.71 12.97 -14.32
N GLY A 77 -19.76 12.42 -13.72
CA GLY A 77 -20.90 11.85 -14.42
C GLY A 77 -20.69 10.45 -15.01
N TYR A 78 -19.63 9.73 -14.65
CA TYR A 78 -19.42 8.36 -15.12
C TYR A 78 -20.35 7.37 -14.39
N LYS A 79 -21.19 6.66 -15.13
CA LYS A 79 -22.31 5.87 -14.55
C LYS A 79 -22.02 4.39 -14.46
N ASN A 80 -21.22 3.83 -15.38
CA ASN A 80 -20.97 2.39 -15.47
C ASN A 80 -19.92 1.93 -14.45
N VAL A 81 -20.27 1.99 -13.17
CA VAL A 81 -19.38 1.69 -12.04
C VAL A 81 -20.00 0.65 -11.12
N LYS A 82 -19.23 -0.38 -10.77
CA LYS A 82 -19.52 -1.33 -9.71
C LYS A 82 -18.46 -1.27 -8.62
N CYS A 83 -18.88 -1.37 -7.37
CA CYS A 83 -17.98 -1.36 -6.23
C CYS A 83 -18.02 -2.69 -5.49
N TYR A 84 -16.89 -3.17 -5.03
CA TYR A 84 -16.86 -4.34 -4.17
C TYR A 84 -15.93 -4.15 -2.97
N SER A 85 -16.17 -4.91 -1.94
CA SER A 85 -15.28 -5.03 -0.79
C SER A 85 -15.16 -6.48 -0.35
N TYR A 86 -14.13 -6.82 0.38
CA TYR A 86 -13.89 -8.20 0.81
C TYR A 86 -13.31 -8.27 2.22
N GLY A 87 -13.32 -9.47 2.79
CA GLY A 87 -12.72 -9.73 4.09
C GLY A 87 -13.65 -10.53 5.02
N THR A 88 -13.35 -10.50 6.30
CA THR A 88 -14.17 -11.20 7.30
C THR A 88 -15.59 -10.62 7.36
N LYS A 89 -16.61 -11.47 7.41
CA LYS A 89 -18.01 -11.05 7.54
C LYS A 89 -18.18 -10.07 8.70
N GLY A 90 -18.85 -8.95 8.44
CA GLY A 90 -19.10 -7.91 9.45
C GLY A 90 -17.92 -6.93 9.65
N ASN A 91 -16.91 -6.94 8.78
CA ASN A 91 -15.82 -5.97 8.90
C ASN A 91 -16.28 -4.52 8.69
N PHE A 92 -15.61 -3.62 9.39
CA PHE A 92 -15.95 -2.21 9.38
C PHE A 92 -15.76 -1.57 7.99
N GLU A 93 -14.69 -1.91 7.30
CA GLU A 93 -14.39 -1.33 5.98
C GLU A 93 -15.47 -1.65 4.95
N ALA A 94 -15.96 -2.89 4.92
CA ALA A 94 -17.04 -3.27 4.01
C ALA A 94 -18.37 -2.59 4.35
N LYS A 95 -18.66 -2.37 5.63
CA LYS A 95 -19.86 -1.61 6.05
C LYS A 95 -19.82 -0.17 5.55
N ILE A 96 -18.69 0.50 5.72
CA ILE A 96 -18.52 1.89 5.27
C ILE A 96 -18.48 1.96 3.74
N ALA A 97 -17.77 1.02 3.08
CA ALA A 97 -17.75 0.93 1.62
C ALA A 97 -19.17 0.80 1.03
N LYS A 98 -20.03 0.00 1.67
CA LYS A 98 -21.44 -0.10 1.27
C LYS A 98 -22.18 1.22 1.42
N ILE A 99 -22.03 1.93 2.54
CA ILE A 99 -22.65 3.24 2.75
C ILE A 99 -22.21 4.25 1.67
N ILE A 100 -20.91 4.24 1.33
CA ILE A 100 -20.39 5.11 0.28
C ILE A 100 -21.00 4.73 -1.08
N ALA A 101 -21.00 3.45 -1.44
CA ALA A 101 -21.56 2.99 -2.70
C ALA A 101 -23.04 3.32 -2.83
N ASP A 102 -23.83 3.12 -1.76
CA ASP A 102 -25.26 3.45 -1.71
C ASP A 102 -25.50 4.97 -1.91
N LYS A 103 -24.74 5.84 -1.23
CA LYS A 103 -24.83 7.29 -1.42
C LYS A 103 -24.45 7.71 -2.86
N LEU A 104 -23.50 7.04 -3.47
CA LEU A 104 -23.09 7.29 -4.85
C LEU A 104 -24.06 6.69 -5.88
N GLY A 105 -24.98 5.83 -5.46
CA GLY A 105 -25.89 5.10 -6.34
C GLY A 105 -25.17 4.04 -7.19
N TYR A 106 -24.11 3.44 -6.67
CA TYR A 106 -23.35 2.37 -7.33
C TYR A 106 -23.74 0.98 -6.80
N GLU A 107 -23.77 0.00 -7.70
CA GLU A 107 -23.98 -1.39 -7.30
C GLU A 107 -22.79 -1.87 -6.46
N PHE A 108 -23.08 -2.53 -5.33
CA PHE A 108 -22.08 -2.98 -4.36
C PHE A 108 -22.16 -4.48 -4.07
N LYS A 109 -21.01 -5.16 -4.08
CA LYS A 109 -20.89 -6.57 -3.70
C LYS A 109 -19.86 -6.77 -2.58
N PHE A 110 -20.26 -7.47 -1.53
CA PHE A 110 -19.34 -7.94 -0.49
C PHE A 110 -18.92 -9.38 -0.74
N ILE A 111 -17.61 -9.63 -0.70
CA ILE A 111 -17.02 -10.97 -0.84
C ILE A 111 -16.48 -11.42 0.52
N PRO A 112 -17.18 -12.32 1.22
CA PRO A 112 -16.71 -12.84 2.49
C PRO A 112 -15.48 -13.74 2.27
N LEU A 113 -14.45 -13.57 3.11
CA LEU A 113 -13.28 -14.43 3.15
C LEU A 113 -13.29 -15.30 4.41
N THR A 114 -13.24 -16.61 4.22
CA THR A 114 -13.13 -17.58 5.30
C THR A 114 -11.76 -18.24 5.31
N PHE A 115 -11.31 -18.72 6.47
CA PHE A 115 -10.04 -19.44 6.58
C PHE A 115 -9.96 -20.66 5.66
N GLY A 116 -11.06 -21.43 5.58
CA GLY A 116 -11.10 -22.66 4.78
C GLY A 116 -10.93 -22.39 3.30
N GLU A 117 -11.70 -21.43 2.75
CA GLU A 117 -11.65 -21.06 1.34
C GLU A 117 -10.31 -20.44 0.96
N GLU A 118 -9.80 -19.48 1.75
CA GLU A 118 -8.52 -18.85 1.47
C GLU A 118 -7.37 -19.85 1.56
N ARG A 119 -7.37 -20.75 2.55
CA ARG A 119 -6.36 -21.81 2.65
C ARG A 119 -6.42 -22.78 1.48
N LYS A 120 -7.60 -23.12 0.99
CA LYS A 120 -7.79 -23.94 -0.21
C LYS A 120 -7.24 -23.22 -1.44
N PHE A 121 -7.56 -21.93 -1.59
CA PHE A 121 -7.08 -21.09 -2.69
C PHE A 121 -5.54 -21.00 -2.70
N TYR A 122 -4.90 -20.69 -1.58
CA TYR A 122 -3.44 -20.58 -1.50
C TYR A 122 -2.68 -21.91 -1.68
N LYS A 123 -3.39 -23.05 -1.71
CA LYS A 123 -2.83 -24.36 -2.08
C LYS A 123 -3.16 -24.76 -3.51
N SER A 124 -3.99 -24.03 -4.21
CA SER A 124 -4.45 -24.36 -5.55
C SER A 124 -3.35 -24.21 -6.61
N GLN A 125 -3.53 -24.86 -7.75
CA GLN A 125 -2.68 -24.66 -8.90
C GLN A 125 -2.81 -23.26 -9.47
N ASP A 126 -3.99 -22.65 -9.38
CA ASP A 126 -4.27 -21.27 -9.82
C ASP A 126 -3.38 -20.26 -9.10
N PHE A 127 -3.24 -20.39 -7.78
CA PHE A 127 -2.34 -19.55 -7.00
C PHE A 127 -0.86 -19.74 -7.38
N LYS A 128 -0.43 -20.97 -7.64
CA LYS A 128 0.94 -21.27 -8.09
C LYS A 128 1.20 -20.66 -9.48
N ASN A 129 0.24 -20.79 -10.39
CA ASN A 129 0.31 -20.20 -11.72
C ASN A 129 0.40 -18.67 -11.65
N TYR A 130 -0.37 -18.03 -10.76
CA TYR A 130 -0.28 -16.60 -10.52
C TYR A 130 1.10 -16.18 -10.02
N LEU A 131 1.67 -16.90 -9.04
CA LEU A 131 3.00 -16.57 -8.53
C LEU A 131 4.07 -16.65 -9.63
N HIS A 132 3.95 -17.61 -10.54
CA HIS A 132 4.84 -17.72 -11.69
C HIS A 132 4.61 -16.61 -12.71
N PHE A 133 3.36 -16.32 -13.04
CA PHE A 133 2.97 -15.24 -13.97
C PHE A 133 3.45 -13.87 -13.51
N ALA A 134 3.28 -13.57 -12.23
CA ALA A 134 3.56 -12.26 -11.65
C ALA A 134 5.00 -12.11 -11.15
N ASP A 135 5.84 -13.15 -11.24
CA ASP A 135 7.24 -13.11 -10.83
C ASP A 135 8.02 -12.11 -11.70
N SER A 136 8.59 -11.12 -11.05
CA SER A 136 9.42 -10.09 -11.68
C SER A 136 10.88 -10.17 -11.21
N CYS A 137 11.24 -11.15 -10.39
CA CYS A 137 12.55 -11.32 -9.75
C CYS A 137 13.01 -10.12 -8.88
N VAL A 138 12.16 -9.11 -8.68
CA VAL A 138 12.49 -7.91 -7.87
C VAL A 138 11.70 -7.81 -6.58
N ALA A 139 10.49 -8.40 -6.54
CA ALA A 139 9.64 -8.51 -5.36
C ALA A 139 8.68 -9.69 -5.50
N MET A 140 8.27 -10.26 -4.38
CA MET A 140 7.19 -11.25 -4.40
C MET A 140 5.89 -10.61 -4.89
N PRO A 141 5.12 -11.31 -5.75
CA PRO A 141 3.83 -10.80 -6.20
C PRO A 141 2.90 -10.50 -5.03
N HIS A 142 2.21 -9.38 -5.11
CA HIS A 142 1.13 -9.05 -4.17
C HIS A 142 -0.13 -9.82 -4.54
N PHE A 143 -0.81 -10.41 -3.56
CA PHE A 143 -1.95 -11.30 -3.82
C PHE A 143 -3.15 -11.08 -2.89
N GLN A 144 -3.21 -9.95 -2.21
CA GLN A 144 -4.25 -9.67 -1.20
C GLN A 144 -5.69 -9.82 -1.73
N SER A 145 -5.93 -9.39 -2.95
CA SER A 145 -7.26 -9.44 -3.58
C SER A 145 -7.43 -10.60 -4.57
N LEU A 146 -6.39 -11.40 -4.78
CA LEU A 146 -6.35 -12.39 -5.85
C LEU A 146 -7.51 -13.39 -5.79
N SER A 147 -7.81 -13.95 -4.61
CA SER A 147 -8.90 -14.91 -4.42
C SER A 147 -10.29 -14.33 -4.68
N THR A 148 -10.41 -13.00 -4.72
CA THR A 148 -11.70 -12.31 -4.88
C THR A 148 -12.08 -12.14 -6.35
N ILE A 149 -11.10 -12.02 -7.25
CA ILE A 149 -11.33 -11.71 -8.66
C ILE A 149 -12.16 -12.80 -9.36
N PRO A 150 -11.87 -14.10 -9.23
CA PRO A 150 -12.71 -15.14 -9.82
C PRO A 150 -14.15 -15.13 -9.33
N ARG A 151 -14.40 -14.67 -8.08
CA ARG A 151 -15.74 -14.58 -7.49
C ARG A 151 -16.57 -13.40 -8.05
N LEU A 152 -15.92 -12.51 -8.81
CA LEU A 152 -16.58 -11.39 -9.48
C LEU A 152 -17.01 -11.72 -10.91
N LYS A 153 -16.42 -12.75 -11.54
CA LYS A 153 -16.54 -13.08 -12.98
C LYS A 153 -17.97 -13.05 -13.57
N HIS A 154 -18.97 -13.50 -12.79
CA HIS A 154 -20.38 -13.53 -13.23
C HIS A 154 -21.16 -12.27 -12.85
N TRP A 155 -20.53 -11.32 -12.19
CA TRP A 155 -21.15 -10.08 -11.74
C TRP A 155 -20.65 -8.84 -12.49
N ILE A 156 -19.47 -8.91 -13.07
CA ILE A 156 -18.83 -7.83 -13.84
C ILE A 156 -18.76 -8.21 -15.32
N ASP A 157 -18.62 -7.21 -16.17
CA ASP A 157 -18.44 -7.40 -17.60
C ASP A 157 -17.09 -8.05 -17.92
N LYS A 158 -17.01 -8.78 -19.04
CA LYS A 158 -15.77 -9.48 -19.41
C LYS A 158 -14.61 -8.54 -19.71
N ASP A 159 -14.91 -7.33 -20.17
CA ASP A 159 -13.97 -6.28 -20.51
C ASP A 159 -13.90 -5.16 -19.44
N ALA A 160 -14.43 -5.41 -18.24
CA ALA A 160 -14.39 -4.47 -17.12
C ALA A 160 -12.95 -4.05 -16.78
N ILE A 161 -12.82 -2.81 -16.33
CA ILE A 161 -11.53 -2.23 -15.93
C ILE A 161 -11.50 -2.03 -14.41
N PHE A 162 -10.50 -2.60 -13.75
CA PHE A 162 -10.29 -2.37 -12.32
C PHE A 162 -9.57 -1.04 -12.08
N ILE A 163 -10.09 -0.22 -11.17
CA ILE A 163 -9.46 1.04 -10.79
C ILE A 163 -9.16 1.04 -9.30
N ASN A 164 -7.88 1.14 -8.98
CA ASN A 164 -7.40 1.16 -7.62
C ASN A 164 -6.92 2.55 -7.19
N GLY A 165 -7.09 2.86 -5.90
CA GLY A 165 -6.52 4.03 -5.25
C GLY A 165 -5.11 3.81 -4.70
N ASN A 166 -4.40 2.76 -5.13
CA ASN A 166 -3.08 2.47 -4.62
C ASN A 166 -2.12 3.65 -4.75
N SER A 167 -1.29 3.81 -3.74
CA SER A 167 -0.25 4.83 -3.58
C SER A 167 -0.75 6.25 -3.26
N GLY A 168 -2.05 6.50 -3.16
CA GLY A 168 -2.56 7.79 -2.73
C GLY A 168 -2.09 8.17 -1.33
N ASP A 169 -2.13 7.23 -0.40
CA ASP A 169 -1.63 7.39 0.97
C ASP A 169 -0.12 7.65 1.03
N PHE A 170 0.65 6.98 0.18
CA PHE A 170 2.10 7.20 0.09
C PHE A 170 2.40 8.61 -0.42
N ILE A 171 1.89 8.96 -1.59
CA ILE A 171 2.27 10.20 -2.29
C ILE A 171 1.81 11.45 -1.53
N SER A 172 0.69 11.37 -0.82
CA SER A 172 0.14 12.46 -0.02
C SER A 172 0.79 12.63 1.36
N GLY A 173 1.79 11.80 1.70
CA GLY A 173 2.58 11.91 2.93
C GLY A 173 2.12 11.02 4.09
N GLY A 174 1.13 10.14 3.90
CA GLY A 174 0.67 9.20 4.94
C GLY A 174 1.74 8.19 5.40
N HIS A 175 2.80 8.04 4.64
CA HIS A 175 3.93 7.17 4.98
C HIS A 175 5.10 7.89 5.65
N ILE A 176 5.12 9.21 5.71
CA ILE A 176 6.17 9.99 6.36
C ILE A 176 6.05 9.81 7.87
N ASN A 177 7.08 9.23 8.49
CA ASN A 177 7.03 8.98 9.92
C ASN A 177 7.37 10.22 10.75
N SER A 178 7.00 10.20 12.05
CA SER A 178 7.17 11.34 12.95
C SER A 178 8.64 11.77 13.17
N LEU A 179 9.62 10.90 12.91
CA LEU A 179 11.03 11.27 13.03
C LEU A 179 11.50 12.12 11.85
N MET A 180 10.89 11.93 10.68
CA MET A 180 11.15 12.77 9.49
C MET A 180 10.46 14.13 9.59
N GLN A 181 9.52 14.29 10.52
CA GLN A 181 8.78 15.53 10.77
C GLN A 181 9.45 16.41 11.84
N ARG A 182 10.55 15.92 12.47
CA ARG A 182 11.29 16.69 13.47
C ARG A 182 12.27 17.63 12.80
N ASP A 183 12.51 18.77 13.45
CA ASP A 183 13.63 19.61 13.06
C ASP A 183 14.94 18.94 13.46
N ASN A 184 15.70 18.52 12.48
CA ASN A 184 17.01 17.91 12.62
C ASN A 184 18.14 18.84 12.15
N SER A 185 17.87 20.14 11.98
CA SER A 185 18.82 21.12 11.43
C SER A 185 20.12 21.26 12.24
N ALA A 186 20.04 21.03 13.56
CA ALA A 186 21.19 21.04 14.44
C ALA A 186 22.13 19.81 14.28
N LEU A 187 21.70 18.77 13.57
CA LEU A 187 22.49 17.56 13.36
C LEU A 187 23.38 17.69 12.12
N SER A 188 24.58 17.08 12.18
CA SER A 188 25.40 16.91 10.98
C SER A 188 24.70 16.09 9.91
N GLU A 189 25.09 16.29 8.65
CA GLU A 189 24.54 15.55 7.51
C GLU A 189 24.65 14.02 7.70
N ASN A 190 25.79 13.54 8.17
CA ASN A 190 25.99 12.10 8.45
C ASN A 190 25.03 11.56 9.51
N ASN A 191 24.74 12.33 10.55
CA ASN A 191 23.80 11.93 11.60
C ASN A 191 22.37 11.90 11.06
N ARG A 192 21.97 12.89 10.25
CA ARG A 192 20.65 12.91 9.61
C ARG A 192 20.49 11.72 8.65
N LEU A 193 21.48 11.47 7.80
CA LEU A 193 21.48 10.32 6.90
C LEU A 193 21.39 8.99 7.64
N SER A 194 22.10 8.85 8.77
CA SER A 194 22.00 7.66 9.63
C SER A 194 20.57 7.44 10.17
N ILE A 195 19.88 8.51 10.58
CA ILE A 195 18.48 8.46 11.01
C ILE A 195 17.58 7.99 9.87
N ILE A 196 17.73 8.56 8.68
CA ILE A 196 16.94 8.21 7.49
C ILE A 196 17.13 6.73 7.15
N LEU A 197 18.36 6.26 7.03
CA LEU A 197 18.69 4.87 6.73
C LEU A 197 18.10 3.90 7.78
N LYS A 198 18.22 4.25 9.07
CA LYS A 198 17.63 3.46 10.16
C LYS A 198 16.10 3.35 10.02
N GLN A 199 15.41 4.41 9.63
CA GLN A 199 13.97 4.39 9.42
C GLN A 199 13.59 3.54 8.21
N ILE A 200 14.29 3.68 7.08
CA ILE A 200 14.09 2.88 5.87
C ILE A 200 14.28 1.40 6.19
N ILE A 201 15.39 1.03 6.83
CA ILE A 201 15.69 -0.36 7.20
C ILE A 201 14.65 -0.92 8.16
N SER A 202 14.25 -0.15 9.17
CA SER A 202 13.23 -0.57 10.12
C SER A 202 11.88 -0.85 9.45
N LYS A 203 11.48 -0.05 8.48
CA LYS A 203 10.18 -0.17 7.82
C LYS A 203 10.18 -1.24 6.72
N HIS A 204 11.22 -1.29 5.90
CA HIS A 204 11.21 -2.05 4.65
C HIS A 204 12.07 -3.31 4.65
N PHE A 205 13.05 -3.42 5.56
CA PHE A 205 14.01 -4.54 5.63
C PHE A 205 13.95 -5.28 6.97
N SER A 206 12.77 -5.38 7.57
CA SER A 206 12.58 -5.91 8.93
C SER A 206 11.81 -7.22 9.01
N LEU A 207 11.50 -7.87 7.87
CA LEU A 207 10.68 -9.08 7.82
C LEU A 207 11.36 -10.33 8.40
N TRP A 208 12.68 -10.34 8.49
CA TRP A 208 13.46 -11.42 9.09
C TRP A 208 14.33 -10.88 10.23
N GLY A 209 13.78 -10.82 11.42
CA GLY A 209 14.50 -10.31 12.59
C GLY A 209 15.84 -11.03 12.85
N TYR A 210 15.89 -12.34 12.61
CA TYR A 210 17.07 -13.17 12.80
C TYR A 210 18.18 -12.95 11.74
N LEU A 211 17.87 -12.32 10.61
CA LEU A 211 18.84 -11.95 9.57
C LEU A 211 19.42 -10.53 9.76
N LYS A 212 19.03 -9.80 10.80
CA LYS A 212 19.55 -8.47 11.11
C LYS A 212 20.94 -8.55 11.76
N THR A 213 21.88 -9.20 11.09
CA THR A 213 23.28 -9.19 11.46
C THR A 213 23.94 -7.88 11.02
N GLU A 214 25.02 -7.48 11.66
CA GLU A 214 25.77 -6.28 11.28
C GLU A 214 26.18 -6.30 9.81
N ARG A 215 26.75 -7.41 9.34
CA ARG A 215 27.10 -7.63 7.93
C ARG A 215 25.94 -7.38 6.97
N ASN A 216 24.75 -7.92 7.27
CA ASN A 216 23.59 -7.76 6.41
C ASN A 216 23.07 -6.31 6.43
N LEU A 217 23.09 -5.66 7.59
CA LEU A 217 22.67 -4.27 7.72
C LEU A 217 23.61 -3.33 6.98
N GLU A 218 24.92 -3.53 7.04
CA GLU A 218 25.90 -2.74 6.28
C GLU A 218 25.74 -2.96 4.78
N GLY A 219 25.54 -4.19 4.31
CA GLY A 219 25.26 -4.45 2.91
C GLY A 219 23.99 -3.76 2.40
N ILE A 220 22.91 -3.74 3.22
CA ILE A 220 21.67 -3.00 2.87
C ILE A 220 21.92 -1.51 2.83
N LYS A 221 22.64 -0.95 3.81
CA LYS A 221 23.00 0.48 3.84
C LYS A 221 23.79 0.90 2.60
N SER A 222 24.84 0.14 2.23
CA SER A 222 25.63 0.40 1.04
C SER A 222 24.75 0.46 -0.20
N GLN A 223 23.90 -0.55 -0.43
CA GLN A 223 23.01 -0.57 -1.58
C GLN A 223 21.97 0.57 -1.58
N LEU A 224 21.50 0.99 -0.42
CA LEU A 224 20.62 2.14 -0.31
C LEU A 224 21.34 3.42 -0.70
N LEU A 225 22.57 3.62 -0.20
CA LEU A 225 23.40 4.79 -0.53
C LEU A 225 23.75 4.86 -2.00
N ASP A 226 24.16 3.75 -2.61
CA ASP A 226 24.48 3.65 -4.04
C ASP A 226 23.32 4.08 -4.95
N ASN A 227 22.09 3.99 -4.45
CA ASN A 227 20.87 4.32 -5.20
C ASN A 227 20.21 5.63 -4.75
N MET A 228 20.75 6.30 -3.74
CA MET A 228 20.22 7.59 -3.28
C MET A 228 20.80 8.75 -4.09
N PRO A 229 20.03 9.80 -4.33
CA PRO A 229 20.55 11.03 -4.92
C PRO A 229 21.56 11.69 -3.96
N THR A 230 22.72 12.07 -4.49
CA THR A 230 23.83 12.64 -3.69
C THR A 230 23.69 14.14 -3.40
N GLN A 231 22.65 14.80 -3.89
CA GLN A 231 22.54 16.28 -3.87
C GLN A 231 21.64 16.85 -2.75
N ILE A 232 21.32 16.07 -1.72
CA ILE A 232 20.38 16.52 -0.68
C ILE A 232 21.15 16.77 0.60
N THR A 233 21.48 18.04 0.85
CA THR A 233 22.36 18.47 1.94
C THR A 233 21.64 19.21 3.07
N THR A 234 20.39 19.62 2.88
CA THR A 234 19.64 20.45 3.83
C THR A 234 18.57 19.64 4.58
N ALA A 235 18.39 19.95 5.88
CA ALA A 235 17.54 19.17 6.79
C ALA A 235 16.04 19.15 6.40
N ASP A 236 15.56 20.23 5.78
CA ASP A 236 14.20 20.36 5.27
C ASP A 236 13.86 19.36 4.15
N LYS A 237 14.90 18.79 3.52
CA LYS A 237 14.77 17.81 2.42
C LYS A 237 14.93 16.36 2.84
N ASP A 238 15.27 16.09 4.08
CA ASP A 238 15.51 14.72 4.61
C ASP A 238 14.33 13.78 4.38
N HIS A 239 13.10 14.26 4.52
CA HIS A 239 11.89 13.49 4.23
C HIS A 239 11.85 12.99 2.78
N GLY A 240 12.40 13.77 1.85
CA GLY A 240 12.43 13.44 0.43
C GLY A 240 13.31 12.23 0.12
N LEU A 241 14.42 12.02 0.82
CA LEU A 241 15.23 10.80 0.69
C LEU A 241 14.46 9.56 1.15
N TYR A 242 13.72 9.69 2.23
CA TYR A 242 12.88 8.63 2.76
C TYR A 242 11.75 8.27 1.76
N GLU A 243 11.03 9.26 1.24
CA GLU A 243 9.98 9.08 0.23
C GLU A 243 10.55 8.50 -1.08
N TYR A 244 11.70 9.00 -1.54
CA TYR A 244 12.39 8.47 -2.73
C TYR A 244 12.73 6.99 -2.58
N SER A 245 13.31 6.60 -1.43
CA SER A 245 13.63 5.20 -1.16
C SER A 245 12.37 4.32 -1.17
N GLU A 246 11.27 4.79 -0.62
CA GLU A 246 10.00 4.07 -0.65
C GLU A 246 9.42 3.98 -2.08
N PHE A 247 9.50 5.06 -2.84
CA PHE A 247 9.08 5.08 -4.25
C PHE A 247 9.79 4.00 -5.08
N VAL A 248 11.14 3.98 -5.05
CA VAL A 248 11.93 3.08 -5.89
C VAL A 248 11.94 1.63 -5.41
N ASN A 249 11.75 1.38 -4.12
CA ASN A 249 11.86 0.03 -3.56
C ASN A 249 10.50 -0.62 -3.29
N ARG A 250 9.58 0.07 -2.62
CA ARG A 250 8.32 -0.55 -2.22
C ARG A 250 7.18 -0.25 -3.19
N GLN A 251 6.96 1.02 -3.52
CA GLN A 251 5.80 1.39 -4.33
C GLN A 251 5.89 0.79 -5.72
N SER A 252 6.95 1.09 -6.46
CA SER A 252 7.10 0.61 -7.84
C SER A 252 7.27 -0.90 -7.97
N LYS A 253 7.99 -1.55 -7.03
CA LYS A 253 8.31 -2.99 -7.13
C LYS A 253 7.23 -3.90 -6.57
N TYR A 254 6.52 -3.47 -5.52
CA TYR A 254 5.57 -4.32 -4.80
C TYR A 254 4.12 -3.84 -4.95
N VAL A 255 3.84 -2.56 -4.66
CA VAL A 255 2.45 -2.06 -4.63
C VAL A 255 1.87 -1.97 -6.05
N ILE A 256 2.59 -1.33 -6.97
CA ILE A 256 2.12 -1.17 -8.36
C ILE A 256 2.09 -2.54 -9.07
N ASN A 257 3.10 -3.37 -8.84
CA ASN A 257 3.14 -4.71 -9.41
C ASN A 257 1.99 -5.62 -8.92
N GLY A 258 1.31 -5.25 -7.84
CA GLY A 258 0.10 -5.93 -7.36
C GLY A 258 -1.07 -5.93 -8.33
N GLN A 259 -1.07 -5.01 -9.31
CA GLN A 259 -2.10 -4.93 -10.35
C GLN A 259 -2.06 -6.12 -11.32
N ARG A 260 -0.96 -6.83 -11.41
CA ARG A 260 -0.83 -8.06 -12.21
C ARG A 260 -1.82 -9.16 -11.80
N SER A 261 -2.42 -9.06 -10.63
CA SER A 261 -3.53 -9.91 -10.22
C SER A 261 -4.75 -9.79 -11.16
N TYR A 262 -5.02 -8.61 -11.68
CA TYR A 262 -6.09 -8.39 -12.66
C TYR A 262 -5.71 -8.90 -14.03
N GLU A 263 -4.48 -8.64 -14.48
CA GLU A 263 -3.94 -9.13 -15.75
C GLU A 263 -3.98 -10.67 -15.83
N PHE A 264 -3.66 -11.35 -14.72
CA PHE A 264 -3.73 -12.82 -14.64
C PHE A 264 -5.12 -13.38 -14.94
N TYR A 265 -6.17 -12.65 -14.58
CA TYR A 265 -7.55 -13.01 -14.88
C TYR A 265 -8.12 -12.34 -16.14
N GLY A 266 -7.27 -11.68 -16.93
CA GLY A 266 -7.64 -11.09 -18.24
C GLY A 266 -8.32 -9.71 -18.15
N TYR A 267 -8.17 -9.01 -17.02
CA TYR A 267 -8.74 -7.67 -16.86
C TYR A 267 -7.68 -6.58 -16.96
N GLU A 268 -8.06 -5.46 -17.56
CA GLU A 268 -7.27 -4.24 -17.51
C GLU A 268 -7.42 -3.51 -16.16
N TRP A 269 -6.49 -2.62 -15.88
CA TRP A 269 -6.51 -1.80 -14.67
C TRP A 269 -6.03 -0.37 -14.91
N ARG A 270 -6.37 0.54 -13.99
CA ARG A 270 -5.89 1.92 -13.96
C ARG A 270 -5.52 2.33 -12.54
N LEU A 271 -4.49 3.19 -12.43
CA LEU A 271 -4.00 3.76 -11.17
C LEU A 271 -3.91 5.28 -11.28
N PRO A 272 -5.01 6.02 -11.17
CA PRO A 272 -4.99 7.46 -11.37
C PRO A 272 -4.14 8.21 -10.35
N LEU A 273 -3.97 7.69 -9.13
CA LEU A 273 -3.13 8.31 -8.10
C LEU A 273 -1.63 8.01 -8.28
N TRP A 274 -1.26 7.31 -9.36
CA TRP A 274 0.11 7.07 -9.81
C TRP A 274 0.38 7.71 -11.17
N ASP A 275 -0.45 8.65 -11.60
CA ASP A 275 -0.26 9.42 -12.84
C ASP A 275 0.91 10.40 -12.68
N ASP A 276 1.67 10.63 -13.76
CA ASP A 276 2.83 11.52 -13.77
C ASP A 276 2.50 12.92 -13.28
N GLU A 277 1.34 13.46 -13.66
CA GLU A 277 0.90 14.79 -13.22
C GLU A 277 0.69 14.83 -11.71
N TYR A 278 0.18 13.73 -11.12
CA TYR A 278 -0.03 13.64 -9.68
C TYR A 278 1.30 13.52 -8.93
N LEU A 279 2.23 12.71 -9.47
CA LEU A 279 3.59 12.59 -8.94
C LEU A 279 4.32 13.93 -8.99
N HIS A 280 4.24 14.66 -10.11
CA HIS A 280 4.84 15.98 -10.26
C HIS A 280 4.26 17.01 -9.30
N PHE A 281 2.95 17.02 -9.09
CA PHE A 281 2.31 17.90 -8.11
C PHE A 281 2.89 17.66 -6.71
N TRP A 282 2.88 16.40 -6.25
CA TRP A 282 3.29 16.07 -4.89
C TRP A 282 4.78 16.24 -4.61
N GLN A 283 5.64 16.18 -5.61
CA GLN A 283 7.05 16.53 -5.48
C GLN A 283 7.26 17.98 -5.01
N GLN A 284 6.33 18.86 -5.38
CA GLN A 284 6.42 20.31 -5.15
C GLN A 284 5.78 20.73 -3.82
N VAL A 285 5.10 19.83 -3.12
CA VAL A 285 4.36 20.14 -1.88
C VAL A 285 5.31 20.13 -0.67
N PRO A 286 5.31 21.15 0.17
CA PRO A 286 6.13 21.20 1.38
C PRO A 286 5.68 20.18 2.43
N LEU A 287 6.63 19.78 3.29
CA LEU A 287 6.44 18.75 4.29
C LEU A 287 5.26 19.00 5.23
N GLU A 288 5.04 20.25 5.64
CA GLU A 288 3.98 20.66 6.56
C GLU A 288 2.58 20.34 6.01
N LEU A 289 2.42 20.41 4.69
CA LEU A 289 1.18 20.10 4.00
C LEU A 289 1.03 18.59 3.72
N LYS A 290 2.14 17.85 3.63
CA LYS A 290 2.14 16.39 3.52
C LYS A 290 1.92 15.71 4.87
N THR A 291 2.39 16.32 5.97
CA THR A 291 2.29 15.74 7.31
C THR A 291 0.86 15.34 7.64
N ASN A 292 0.66 14.05 8.01
CA ASN A 292 -0.66 13.47 8.28
C ASN A 292 -1.66 13.63 7.11
N GLN A 293 -1.17 13.73 5.89
CA GLN A 293 -1.99 13.94 4.67
C GLN A 293 -2.84 15.23 4.72
N LYS A 294 -2.36 16.26 5.40
CA LYS A 294 -3.13 17.47 5.71
C LYS A 294 -3.75 18.11 4.45
N LEU A 295 -2.95 18.35 3.42
CA LEU A 295 -3.43 18.93 2.16
C LEU A 295 -4.48 18.05 1.49
N TYR A 296 -4.18 16.74 1.41
CA TYR A 296 -5.05 15.76 0.78
C TYR A 296 -6.42 15.68 1.44
N ILE A 297 -6.44 15.53 2.76
CA ILE A 297 -7.69 15.44 3.54
C ILE A 297 -8.48 16.76 3.47
N ASN A 298 -7.79 17.89 3.53
CA ASN A 298 -8.45 19.20 3.45
C ASN A 298 -9.09 19.43 2.06
N MET A 299 -8.42 19.01 0.99
CA MET A 299 -8.99 19.08 -0.36
C MET A 299 -10.22 18.18 -0.47
N LEU A 300 -10.14 16.91 -0.04
CA LEU A 300 -11.25 15.97 -0.12
C LEU A 300 -12.49 16.46 0.65
N LYS A 301 -12.31 17.00 1.86
CA LYS A 301 -13.41 17.54 2.67
C LYS A 301 -13.98 18.84 2.09
N SER A 302 -13.13 19.69 1.53
CA SER A 302 -13.55 20.98 0.96
C SER A 302 -14.33 20.81 -0.34
N GLU A 303 -13.88 19.91 -1.22
CA GLU A 303 -14.54 19.63 -2.50
C GLU A 303 -15.81 18.80 -2.36
N ASP A 304 -15.86 17.94 -1.36
CA ASP A 304 -16.97 17.04 -1.01
C ASP A 304 -17.65 16.41 -2.24
N TRP A 305 -16.85 15.95 -3.20
CA TRP A 305 -17.39 15.39 -4.44
C TRP A 305 -18.41 14.29 -4.17
N ALA A 306 -19.61 14.53 -4.65
CA ALA A 306 -20.78 13.67 -4.51
C ALA A 306 -21.24 13.40 -3.06
N GLY A 307 -20.91 14.26 -2.10
CA GLY A 307 -21.46 14.27 -0.74
C GLY A 307 -21.05 13.08 0.14
N VAL A 308 -19.85 12.52 -0.07
CA VAL A 308 -19.39 11.34 0.68
C VAL A 308 -18.21 11.62 1.62
N TRP A 309 -17.86 12.90 1.83
CA TRP A 309 -16.69 13.30 2.62
C TRP A 309 -17.04 13.91 3.98
N GLY A 310 -18.32 13.90 4.35
CA GLY A 310 -18.81 14.36 5.66
C GLY A 310 -18.34 13.47 6.81
N ASP A 311 -18.37 14.01 8.02
CA ASP A 311 -17.94 13.32 9.25
C ASP A 311 -18.90 12.17 9.65
N ASP A 312 -20.08 12.08 9.03
CA ASP A 312 -21.03 10.98 9.15
C ASP A 312 -20.52 9.66 8.54
N ILE A 313 -19.51 9.71 7.66
CA ILE A 313 -18.89 8.55 7.04
C ILE A 313 -17.47 8.38 7.57
N PRO A 314 -17.28 7.63 8.66
CA PRO A 314 -15.99 7.52 9.32
C PRO A 314 -14.93 6.76 8.49
N ILE A 315 -13.65 7.09 8.77
CA ILE A 315 -12.49 6.50 8.09
C ILE A 315 -11.73 5.53 9.01
N ASN A 316 -12.09 5.48 10.28
CA ASN A 316 -11.38 4.69 11.28
C ASN A 316 -11.41 3.19 10.99
N LYS A 317 -10.23 2.57 11.03
CA LYS A 317 -10.07 1.12 10.91
C LYS A 317 -10.27 0.47 12.27
N LYS A 318 -11.28 -0.38 12.40
CA LYS A 318 -11.48 -1.23 13.58
C LYS A 318 -11.08 -2.66 13.25
N THR A 319 -10.10 -3.20 13.98
CA THR A 319 -9.70 -4.60 13.85
C THR A 319 -10.83 -5.50 14.33
N ILE A 320 -11.25 -6.45 13.49
CA ILE A 320 -12.21 -7.47 13.87
C ILE A 320 -11.53 -8.49 14.74
N ARG A 321 -12.15 -8.77 15.87
CA ARG A 321 -11.73 -9.83 16.78
C ARG A 321 -12.84 -10.88 16.85
N PRO A 322 -12.57 -12.16 16.52
CA PRO A 322 -13.52 -13.22 16.77
C PRO A 322 -13.92 -13.25 18.26
N LEU A 323 -15.20 -13.50 18.56
CA LEU A 323 -15.73 -13.44 19.93
C LEU A 323 -14.93 -14.33 20.91
N TRP A 324 -14.52 -15.51 20.47
CA TRP A 324 -13.74 -16.44 21.29
C TRP A 324 -12.31 -15.94 21.60
N VAL A 325 -11.74 -15.07 20.75
CA VAL A 325 -10.41 -14.48 20.99
C VAL A 325 -10.43 -13.42 22.09
N ILE A 326 -11.57 -12.74 22.28
CA ILE A 326 -11.68 -11.63 23.23
C ILE A 326 -11.33 -12.04 24.67
N PRO A 327 -11.96 -13.08 25.27
CA PRO A 327 -11.63 -13.49 26.63
C PRO A 327 -10.21 -14.02 26.77
N LEU A 328 -9.74 -14.82 25.81
CA LEU A 328 -8.37 -15.35 25.86
C LEU A 328 -7.32 -14.24 25.78
N ARG A 329 -7.56 -13.26 24.92
CA ARG A 329 -6.69 -12.07 24.81
C ARG A 329 -6.69 -11.23 26.07
N PHE A 330 -7.86 -11.09 26.74
CA PHE A 330 -7.97 -10.36 28.00
C PHE A 330 -7.16 -11.03 29.13
N ILE A 331 -7.31 -12.34 29.30
CA ILE A 331 -6.55 -13.13 30.28
C ILE A 331 -5.03 -13.01 29.99
N ALA A 332 -4.64 -13.24 28.74
CA ALA A 332 -3.24 -13.11 28.34
C ALA A 332 -2.69 -11.71 28.62
N LYS A 333 -3.47 -10.65 28.38
CA LYS A 333 -3.05 -9.26 28.64
C LYS A 333 -2.80 -9.00 30.12
N ILE A 334 -3.61 -9.58 31.01
CA ILE A 334 -3.40 -9.49 32.48
C ILE A 334 -2.08 -10.16 32.83
N LEU A 335 -1.82 -11.38 32.34
CA LEU A 335 -0.56 -12.10 32.60
C LEU A 335 0.67 -11.35 32.05
N PHE A 336 0.52 -10.63 30.96
CA PHE A 336 1.59 -9.84 30.35
C PHE A 336 1.74 -8.41 30.91
N ALA A 337 0.86 -7.98 31.82
CA ALA A 337 0.91 -6.64 32.41
C ALA A 337 2.29 -6.33 33.07
N PHE A 338 2.88 -7.32 33.70
CA PHE A 338 4.18 -7.20 34.36
C PHE A 338 5.38 -7.17 33.38
N PHE A 339 5.20 -7.60 32.12
CA PHE A 339 6.29 -7.67 31.14
C PHE A 339 6.39 -6.44 30.24
N GLY A 340 5.48 -5.48 30.37
CA GLY A 340 5.46 -4.23 29.64
C GLY A 340 4.83 -4.30 28.25
N LYS A 341 4.43 -3.13 27.75
CA LYS A 341 3.64 -2.95 26.51
C LYS A 341 4.31 -3.55 25.26
N LYS A 342 5.64 -3.46 25.15
CA LYS A 342 6.39 -3.97 23.98
C LYS A 342 6.30 -5.49 23.88
N ARG A 343 6.50 -6.21 25.00
CA ARG A 343 6.40 -7.68 25.03
C ARG A 343 4.96 -8.15 24.81
N TRP A 344 3.99 -7.43 25.34
CA TRP A 344 2.57 -7.69 25.05
C TRP A 344 2.28 -7.62 23.56
N HIS A 345 2.68 -6.55 22.87
CA HIS A 345 2.42 -6.42 21.44
C HIS A 345 3.13 -7.50 20.59
N GLN A 346 4.33 -7.91 20.95
CA GLN A 346 5.02 -9.01 20.29
C GLN A 346 4.26 -10.33 20.44
N PHE A 347 3.81 -10.62 21.66
CA PHE A 347 3.00 -11.80 21.95
C PHE A 347 1.65 -11.77 21.20
N GLU A 348 0.94 -10.66 21.28
CA GLU A 348 -0.34 -10.47 20.59
C GLU A 348 -0.20 -10.66 19.08
N ALA A 349 0.84 -10.09 18.48
CA ALA A 349 1.11 -10.24 17.05
C ALA A 349 1.41 -11.68 16.65
N GLY A 350 2.14 -12.42 17.48
CA GLY A 350 2.48 -13.81 17.21
C GLY A 350 1.34 -14.79 17.42
N VAL A 351 0.50 -14.56 18.42
CA VAL A 351 -0.51 -15.55 18.85
C VAL A 351 -1.90 -15.22 18.35
N PHE A 352 -2.34 -13.98 18.46
CA PHE A 352 -3.73 -13.60 18.18
C PHE A 352 -3.99 -13.02 16.80
N TYR A 353 -3.01 -12.31 16.18
CA TYR A 353 -3.20 -11.65 14.88
C TYR A 353 -3.55 -12.63 13.77
N TYR A 354 -3.09 -13.88 13.86
CA TYR A 354 -3.49 -14.92 12.92
C TYR A 354 -5.01 -15.02 12.73
N PHE A 355 -5.77 -14.89 13.81
CA PHE A 355 -7.23 -14.97 13.80
C PHE A 355 -7.90 -13.61 13.57
N MET A 356 -7.17 -12.52 13.70
CA MET A 356 -7.67 -11.15 13.56
C MET A 356 -7.40 -10.55 12.17
N ASP A 357 -6.63 -11.24 11.33
CA ASP A 357 -6.32 -10.77 9.97
C ASP A 357 -7.58 -10.74 9.10
N VAL A 358 -7.92 -9.54 8.60
CA VAL A 358 -9.11 -9.32 7.78
C VAL A 358 -8.96 -9.96 6.40
N THR A 359 -7.76 -9.95 5.84
CA THR A 359 -7.48 -10.44 4.48
C THR A 359 -7.22 -11.94 4.41
N LYS A 360 -6.99 -12.57 5.55
CA LYS A 360 -6.67 -14.01 5.65
C LYS A 360 -5.40 -14.45 4.91
N MET A 361 -4.59 -13.56 4.41
CA MET A 361 -3.34 -13.91 3.70
C MET A 361 -2.40 -14.75 4.55
N ILE A 362 -2.43 -14.60 5.86
CA ILE A 362 -1.63 -15.38 6.80
C ILE A 362 -1.99 -16.88 6.77
N CYS A 363 -3.18 -17.24 6.25
CA CYS A 363 -3.62 -18.64 6.08
C CYS A 363 -2.73 -19.46 5.12
N ILE A 364 -1.80 -18.83 4.40
CA ILE A 364 -0.81 -19.51 3.56
C ILE A 364 0.03 -20.51 4.37
N LYS A 365 0.25 -20.22 5.65
CA LYS A 365 0.87 -21.13 6.63
C LYS A 365 -0.13 -21.57 7.70
N GLY A 366 0.10 -22.76 8.25
CA GLY A 366 -0.69 -23.23 9.39
C GLY A 366 -0.34 -22.48 10.67
N TYR A 367 -1.31 -22.39 11.60
CA TYR A 367 -1.15 -21.65 12.86
C TYR A 367 0.08 -22.06 13.66
N PHE A 368 0.33 -23.37 13.81
CA PHE A 368 1.50 -23.86 14.56
C PHE A 368 2.83 -23.50 13.90
N THR A 369 2.88 -23.39 12.58
CA THR A 369 4.06 -22.90 11.85
C THR A 369 4.29 -21.42 12.18
N VAL A 370 3.22 -20.62 12.18
CA VAL A 370 3.28 -19.19 12.52
C VAL A 370 3.80 -18.99 13.94
N ILE A 371 3.28 -19.74 14.92
CA ILE A 371 3.74 -19.65 16.32
C ILE A 371 5.22 -20.02 16.46
N LYS A 372 5.67 -21.10 15.83
CA LYS A 372 7.09 -21.47 15.87
C LYS A 372 8.00 -20.39 15.30
N ASP A 373 7.54 -19.66 14.31
CA ASP A 373 8.31 -18.59 13.67
C ASP A 373 8.30 -17.26 14.46
N VAL A 374 7.44 -17.11 15.48
CA VAL A 374 7.41 -15.90 16.34
C VAL A 374 8.77 -15.62 16.96
N PHE A 375 9.50 -16.65 17.37
CA PHE A 375 10.83 -16.52 17.97
C PHE A 375 11.93 -16.10 16.97
N LYS A 376 11.66 -16.21 15.67
CA LYS A 376 12.56 -15.74 14.61
C LYS A 376 12.41 -14.24 14.31
N GLY A 377 11.58 -13.53 15.05
CA GLY A 377 11.24 -12.12 14.86
C GLY A 377 9.93 -11.92 14.10
N PRO A 378 9.48 -10.69 13.93
CA PRO A 378 8.23 -10.41 13.24
C PRO A 378 8.30 -10.91 11.80
N ARG A 379 7.31 -11.70 11.42
CA ARG A 379 7.16 -12.25 10.07
C ARG A 379 5.73 -12.02 9.56
N ASN A 380 5.58 -11.96 8.25
CA ASN A 380 4.30 -11.88 7.59
C ASN A 380 4.25 -12.85 6.39
N HIS A 381 3.12 -12.89 5.68
CA HIS A 381 2.93 -13.74 4.52
C HIS A 381 3.99 -13.54 3.42
N VAL A 382 4.46 -12.29 3.20
CA VAL A 382 5.51 -11.99 2.22
C VAL A 382 6.82 -12.69 2.57
N SER A 383 7.23 -12.62 3.85
CA SER A 383 8.48 -13.22 4.30
C SER A 383 8.49 -14.75 4.13
N TRP A 384 7.39 -15.43 4.40
CA TRP A 384 7.30 -16.88 4.18
C TRP A 384 7.31 -17.24 2.71
N GLN A 385 6.64 -16.47 1.85
CA GLN A 385 6.67 -16.71 0.41
C GLN A 385 8.03 -16.50 -0.21
N VAL A 386 8.75 -15.44 0.17
CA VAL A 386 10.14 -15.22 -0.29
C VAL A 386 11.04 -16.37 0.12
N GLU A 387 10.88 -16.88 1.35
CA GLU A 387 11.64 -18.03 1.83
C GLU A 387 11.34 -19.31 1.02
N ASP A 388 10.06 -19.58 0.76
CA ASP A 388 9.63 -20.72 -0.05
C ASP A 388 10.14 -20.59 -1.51
N TYR A 389 10.09 -19.37 -2.08
CA TYR A 389 10.63 -19.08 -3.41
C TYR A 389 12.14 -19.32 -3.50
N ILE A 390 12.91 -18.79 -2.56
CA ILE A 390 14.36 -19.00 -2.52
C ILE A 390 14.69 -20.51 -2.40
N LYS A 391 13.95 -21.25 -1.58
CA LYS A 391 14.14 -22.71 -1.44
C LYS A 391 13.81 -23.46 -2.71
N SER A 392 12.85 -23.02 -3.50
CA SER A 392 12.46 -23.67 -4.77
C SER A 392 13.46 -23.45 -5.90
N LYS A 393 14.37 -22.47 -5.77
CA LYS A 393 15.43 -22.16 -6.75
C LYS A 393 16.78 -22.79 -6.41
N ARG A 394 16.90 -23.39 -5.23
CA ARG A 394 18.07 -24.16 -4.81
C ARG A 394 17.91 -25.64 -5.15
#